data_b47ceae50dacd9a0e87838130afe28f1
#
_entry.id   b47ceae50dacd9a0e87838130afe28f1
#
_cell.length_a   1.000
_cell.length_b   1.000
_cell.length_c   1.000
_cell.angle_alpha   90.00
_cell.angle_beta   90.00
_cell.angle_gamma   90.00
#
_symmetry.space_group_name_H-M   'P 1'
#
loop_
_entity.id
_entity.type
_entity.pdbx_description
1 polymer ?
#
loop_
_entity_poly.entity_id
_entity_poly.type
_entity_poly.pdbx_seq_one_letter_code
_entity_poly.pdbx_strand_id
1 'polypeptide(L)' 'MIKGNISSSGERIYHVPGQRYYDKTLIHLSKGERWFCTEQEAVAAGWRKAKV' A
#
# COMPACT_ATOMS: atom_id res chain seq x y z
N MET A 1 6.42 0.92 -8.47
CA MET A 1 5.35 0.01 -8.08
C MET A 1 4.55 0.60 -6.92
N ILE A 2 3.38 0.07 -6.72
CA ILE A 2 2.49 0.50 -5.64
C ILE A 2 2.80 -0.31 -4.39
N LYS A 3 2.93 0.36 -3.26
CA LYS A 3 3.20 -0.29 -1.97
C LYS A 3 1.90 -0.47 -1.20
N GLY A 4 1.55 -1.72 -0.89
CA GLY A 4 0.38 -2.02 -0.08
C GLY A 4 0.78 -2.40 1.33
N ASN A 5 0.55 -1.50 2.29
CA ASN A 5 0.90 -1.77 3.67
C ASN A 5 -0.35 -1.88 4.55
N ILE A 6 -0.19 -2.55 5.67
CA ILE A 6 -1.28 -2.74 6.63
C ILE A 6 -0.97 -1.88 7.84
N SER A 7 -1.91 -0.99 8.21
CA SER A 7 -1.73 -0.10 9.34
C SER A 7 -1.84 -0.86 10.66
N SER A 8 -1.51 -0.18 11.75
CA SER A 8 -1.62 -0.78 13.08
C SER A 8 -3.05 -1.17 13.43
N SER A 9 -4.03 -0.53 12.80
CA SER A 9 -5.45 -0.87 13.00
C SER A 9 -5.94 -1.96 12.05
N GLY A 10 -5.08 -2.47 11.18
CA GLY A 10 -5.45 -3.53 10.24
C GLY A 10 -5.97 -3.04 8.91
N GLU A 11 -5.92 -1.74 8.64
CA GLU A 11 -6.36 -1.20 7.36
C GLU A 11 -5.37 -1.53 6.25
N ARG A 12 -5.88 -1.93 5.10
CA ARG A 12 -5.06 -2.19 3.91
C ARG A 12 -5.02 -0.92 3.08
N ILE A 13 -3.84 -0.29 3.07
CA ILE A 13 -3.62 1.01 2.47
C ILE A 13 -2.55 0.90 1.40
N TYR A 14 -2.76 1.52 0.22
CA TYR A 14 -1.71 1.53 -0.78
C TYR A 14 -1.13 2.93 -0.95
N HIS A 15 0.17 2.99 -1.24
CA HIS A 15 0.90 4.23 -1.48
C HIS A 15 1.44 4.23 -2.91
N VAL A 16 1.30 5.37 -3.56
CA VAL A 16 1.76 5.58 -4.93
C VAL A 16 3.08 6.35 -4.89
N PRO A 17 4.04 6.04 -5.77
CA PRO A 17 5.29 6.82 -5.84
C PRO A 17 4.97 8.32 -5.96
N GLY A 18 5.65 9.11 -5.16
CA GLY A 18 5.39 10.55 -5.09
C GLY A 18 4.54 10.98 -3.92
N GLN A 19 3.81 10.07 -3.31
CA GLN A 19 3.08 10.39 -2.09
C GLN A 19 4.05 10.56 -0.92
N ARG A 20 3.63 11.35 0.09
CA ARG A 20 4.51 11.79 1.18
C ARG A 20 5.24 10.64 1.86
N TYR A 21 4.54 9.57 2.15
CA TYR A 21 5.11 8.46 2.94
C TYR A 21 5.51 7.25 2.10
N TYR A 22 5.49 7.39 0.77
CA TYR A 22 5.83 6.25 -0.08
C TYR A 22 7.22 5.70 0.22
N ASP A 23 8.23 6.59 0.23
CA ASP A 23 9.61 6.14 0.41
C ASP A 23 9.86 5.58 1.80
N LYS A 24 9.15 6.07 2.79
CA LYS A 24 9.31 5.61 4.18
C LYS A 24 8.58 4.31 4.47
N THR A 25 7.64 3.93 3.61
CA THR A 25 6.84 2.73 3.83
C THR A 25 7.65 1.50 3.44
N LEU A 26 7.84 0.60 4.40
CA LEU A 26 8.52 -0.67 4.16
C LEU A 26 7.47 -1.76 4.02
N ILE A 27 7.68 -2.66 3.05
CA ILE A 27 6.74 -3.74 2.80
C ILE A 27 7.26 -5.02 3.44
N HIS A 28 6.44 -5.59 4.32
CA HIS A 28 6.73 -6.83 5.03
C HIS A 28 5.75 -7.90 4.54
N LEU A 29 6.22 -8.74 3.63
CA LEU A 29 5.37 -9.78 3.05
C LEU A 29 4.83 -10.73 4.13
N SER A 30 5.60 -10.95 5.19
CA SER A 30 5.18 -11.83 6.29
C SER A 30 3.96 -11.30 7.04
N LYS A 31 3.66 -10.01 6.91
CA LYS A 31 2.49 -9.40 7.54
C LYS A 31 1.28 -9.37 6.62
N GLY A 32 1.39 -9.91 5.42
CA GLY A 32 0.33 -9.83 4.43
C GLY A 32 0.39 -8.58 3.58
N GLU A 33 1.44 -7.79 3.72
CA GLU A 33 1.64 -6.61 2.87
C GLU A 33 2.12 -7.03 1.50
N ARG A 34 1.86 -6.21 0.49
CA ARG A 34 2.10 -6.58 -0.89
C ARG A 34 2.56 -5.41 -1.74
N TRP A 35 3.19 -5.75 -2.87
CA TRP A 35 3.44 -4.83 -3.98
C TRP A 35 2.38 -5.03 -5.04
N PHE A 36 1.96 -3.94 -5.69
CA PHE A 36 1.07 -4.00 -6.85
C PHE A 36 1.74 -3.31 -8.02
N CYS A 37 1.44 -3.75 -9.23
CA CYS A 37 1.98 -3.12 -10.43
C CYS A 37 1.25 -1.81 -10.73
N THR A 38 -0.05 -1.74 -10.45
CA THR A 38 -0.87 -0.57 -10.74
C THR A 38 -1.82 -0.27 -9.60
N GLU A 39 -2.32 0.98 -9.55
CA GLU A 39 -3.35 1.35 -8.59
C GLU A 39 -4.61 0.51 -8.78
N GLN A 40 -4.96 0.22 -10.04
CA GLN A 40 -6.15 -0.56 -10.34
C GLN A 40 -6.10 -1.93 -9.69
N GLU A 41 -4.93 -2.56 -9.69
CA GLU A 41 -4.75 -3.85 -9.03
C GLU A 41 -4.96 -3.74 -7.53
N ALA A 42 -4.44 -2.68 -6.92
CA ALA A 42 -4.60 -2.48 -5.48
C ALA A 42 -6.06 -2.29 -5.12
N VAL A 43 -6.78 -1.45 -5.87
CA VAL A 43 -8.20 -1.19 -5.63
C VAL A 43 -9.01 -2.47 -5.82
N ALA A 44 -8.73 -3.22 -6.89
CA ALA A 44 -9.43 -4.48 -7.16
C ALA A 44 -9.22 -5.50 -6.05
N ALA A 45 -8.08 -5.44 -5.37
CA ALA A 45 -7.78 -6.34 -4.25
C ALA A 45 -8.35 -5.85 -2.92
N GLY A 46 -9.05 -4.74 -2.91
CA GLY A 46 -9.71 -4.22 -1.71
C GLY A 46 -8.88 -3.26 -0.88
N TRP A 47 -7.84 -2.68 -1.46
CA TRP A 47 -6.97 -1.73 -0.76
C TRP A 47 -7.45 -0.30 -1.05
N ARG A 48 -7.29 0.60 -0.08
CA ARG A 48 -7.62 2.02 -0.28
C ARG A 48 -6.36 2.86 -0.40
N LYS A 49 -6.46 3.97 -1.11
CA LYS A 49 -5.32 4.85 -1.32
C LYS A 49 -4.98 5.62 -0.06
N ALA A 50 -3.70 5.77 0.23
CA ALA A 50 -3.23 6.62 1.30
C ALA A 50 -3.65 8.06 1.03
N LYS A 51 -3.98 8.81 2.09
CA LYS A 51 -4.43 10.20 1.95
C LYS A 51 -3.26 11.15 1.69
N VAL A 52 -2.07 10.76 2.04
CA VAL A 52 -0.84 11.53 1.87
C VAL A 52 0.23 10.63 1.28
#